data_921807954843f197eed24437f617f937
#
_entry.id   921807954843f197eed24437f617f937
#
_cell.length_a   1.000
_cell.length_b   1.000
_cell.length_c   1.000
_cell.angle_alpha   90.00
_cell.angle_beta   90.00
_cell.angle_gamma   90.00
#
_symmetry.space_group_name_H-M   'P 1'
#
loop_
_entity.id
_entity.type
_entity.pdbx_description
1 polymer ?
#
loop_
_entity_poly.entity_id
_entity_poly.type
_entity_poly.pdbx_seq_one_letter_code
_entity_poly.pdbx_strand_id
1 'polypeptide(L)' 'MMRWCFDLDNTLVNTNGSDYENSTPIPEAIAKVRAYKDRGDHIIIMTARGSGSKVDWREFTEKQLNKFGIPYDRLLLD' A
#
# COMPACT_ATOMS: atom_id res chain seq x y z
N MET A 1 -7.47 5.03 -19.52
CA MET A 1 -7.28 4.41 -18.19
C MET A 1 -6.04 3.55 -18.19
N MET A 2 -5.22 3.72 -17.17
CA MET A 2 -4.01 2.93 -16.99
C MET A 2 -4.18 2.02 -15.78
N ARG A 3 -3.39 0.95 -15.75
CA ARG A 3 -3.28 0.09 -14.56
C ARG A 3 -1.91 0.27 -13.97
N TRP A 4 -1.86 0.48 -12.66
CA TRP A 4 -0.62 0.68 -11.93
C TRP A 4 -0.52 -0.35 -10.83
N CYS A 5 0.68 -0.90 -10.66
CA CYS A 5 0.97 -1.82 -9.58
C CYS A 5 2.10 -1.22 -8.74
N PHE A 6 1.83 -0.97 -7.48
CA PHE A 6 2.79 -0.37 -6.56
C PHE A 6 3.12 -1.34 -5.45
N ASP A 7 4.40 -1.45 -5.15
CA ASP A 7 4.84 -2.10 -3.93
C ASP A 7 4.53 -1.16 -2.75
N LEU A 8 4.21 -1.70 -1.60
CA LEU A 8 3.79 -0.89 -0.44
C LEU A 8 5.00 -0.46 0.40
N ASP A 9 5.70 -1.44 1.00
CA ASP A 9 6.76 -1.13 1.95
C ASP A 9 7.98 -0.56 1.23
N ASN A 10 8.45 0.59 1.71
CA ASN A 10 9.58 1.34 1.16
C ASN A 10 9.37 1.87 -0.26
N THR A 11 8.11 1.92 -0.69
CA THR A 11 7.69 2.58 -1.93
C THR A 11 6.63 3.64 -1.64
N LEU A 12 5.56 3.26 -0.95
CA LEU A 12 4.48 4.18 -0.55
C LEU A 12 4.58 4.54 0.93
N VAL A 13 5.15 3.67 1.74
CA VAL A 13 5.38 3.90 3.16
C VAL A 13 6.81 3.49 3.51
N ASN A 14 7.37 4.14 4.52
CA ASN A 14 8.66 3.74 5.08
C ASN A 14 8.41 2.67 6.13
N THR A 15 9.03 1.51 5.98
CA THR A 15 8.90 0.41 6.90
C THR A 15 10.27 -0.13 7.26
N ASN A 16 10.54 -0.30 8.53
CA ASN A 16 11.81 -0.83 9.01
C ASN A 16 11.65 -2.35 9.21
N GLY A 17 12.21 -3.14 8.31
CA GLY A 17 12.08 -4.60 8.36
C GLY A 17 10.63 -5.02 8.28
N SER A 18 10.15 -5.75 9.28
CA SER A 18 8.76 -6.17 9.40
C SER A 18 7.99 -5.40 10.47
N ASP A 19 8.48 -4.24 10.85
CA ASP A 19 7.81 -3.37 11.82
C ASP A 19 6.69 -2.56 11.15
N TYR A 20 5.67 -3.25 10.66
CA TYR A 20 4.59 -2.66 9.89
C TYR A 20 3.75 -1.68 10.70
N GLU A 21 3.66 -1.88 11.99
CA GLU A 21 2.86 -1.02 12.89
C GLU A 21 3.42 0.40 12.97
N ASN A 22 4.72 0.55 12.78
CA ASN A 22 5.39 1.85 12.85
C ASN A 22 5.73 2.41 11.47
N SER A 23 5.12 1.89 10.40
CA SER A 23 5.29 2.44 9.06
C SER A 23 4.81 3.88 9.01
N THR A 24 5.52 4.71 8.27
CA THR A 24 5.16 6.12 8.06
C THR A 24 4.93 6.39 6.58
N PRO A 25 3.99 7.27 6.22
CA PRO A 25 3.68 7.54 4.82
C PRO A 25 4.80 8.29 4.11
N ILE A 26 4.93 8.03 2.79
CA ILE A 26 5.82 8.81 1.91
C ILE A 26 4.91 9.73 1.10
N PRO A 27 4.78 11.02 1.49
CA PRO A 27 3.75 11.89 0.92
C PRO A 27 3.84 12.06 -0.60
N GLU A 28 5.03 12.18 -1.16
CA GLU A 28 5.21 12.37 -2.60
C GLU A 28 4.72 11.16 -3.40
N ALA A 29 5.02 9.97 -2.90
CA ALA A 29 4.60 8.74 -3.56
C ALA A 29 3.09 8.56 -3.49
N ILE A 30 2.52 8.84 -2.33
CA ILE A 30 1.06 8.75 -2.12
C ILE A 30 0.34 9.76 -2.99
N ALA A 31 0.87 10.97 -3.13
CA ALA A 31 0.29 12.00 -3.99
C ALA A 31 0.20 11.54 -5.45
N LYS A 32 1.22 10.82 -5.94
CA LYS A 32 1.20 10.26 -7.29
C LYS A 32 0.09 9.22 -7.45
N VAL A 33 -0.05 8.32 -6.49
CA VAL A 33 -1.10 7.30 -6.54
C VAL A 33 -2.48 7.96 -6.55
N ARG A 34 -2.67 8.98 -5.72
CA ARG A 34 -3.94 9.72 -5.67
C ARG A 34 -4.24 10.42 -6.98
N ALA A 35 -3.24 11.01 -7.62
CA ALA A 35 -3.40 11.65 -8.92
C ALA A 35 -3.83 10.65 -10.00
N TYR A 36 -3.20 9.47 -10.03
CA TYR A 36 -3.58 8.42 -10.97
C TYR A 36 -5.01 7.94 -10.71
N LYS A 37 -5.37 7.76 -9.45
CA LYS A 37 -6.73 7.34 -9.09
C LYS A 37 -7.77 8.39 -9.50
N ASP A 38 -7.47 9.66 -9.26
CA ASP A 38 -8.38 10.76 -9.58
C ASP A 38 -8.68 10.86 -11.08
N ARG A 39 -7.74 10.47 -11.93
CA ARG A 39 -7.98 10.49 -13.38
C ARG A 39 -8.63 9.19 -13.89
N GLY A 40 -9.00 8.27 -12.99
CA GLY A 40 -9.72 7.05 -13.34
C GLY A 40 -8.87 5.81 -13.57
N ASP A 41 -7.61 5.84 -13.18
CA ASP A 41 -6.72 4.69 -13.35
C ASP A 41 -7.02 3.61 -12.30
N HIS A 42 -6.67 2.36 -12.63
CA HIS A 42 -6.83 1.21 -11.74
C HIS A 42 -5.55 1.03 -10.93
N ILE A 43 -5.68 0.99 -9.62
CA ILE A 43 -4.54 0.93 -8.70
C ILE A 43 -4.50 -0.43 -8.00
N ILE A 44 -3.37 -1.11 -8.12
CA ILE A 44 -3.10 -2.37 -7.43
C ILE A 44 -1.94 -2.13 -6.47
N ILE A 45 -2.14 -2.47 -5.21
CA ILE A 45 -1.08 -2.42 -4.20
C ILE A 45 -0.63 -3.85 -3.91
N MET A 46 0.67 -4.09 -3.98
CA MET A 46 1.26 -5.39 -3.66
C MET A 46 2.13 -5.27 -2.42
N THR A 47 2.09 -6.31 -1.58
CA THR A 47 2.98 -6.36 -0.41
C THR A 47 3.28 -7.80 -0.06
N ALA A 48 4.48 -8.02 0.48
CA ALA A 48 4.90 -9.33 0.98
C ALA A 48 4.60 -9.49 2.47
N ARG A 49 3.80 -8.59 3.06
CA ARG A 49 3.43 -8.67 4.48
C ARG A 49 2.74 -9.99 4.76
N GLY A 50 3.26 -10.71 5.73
CA GLY A 50 2.72 -12.01 6.10
C GLY A 50 3.29 -13.18 5.32
N SER A 51 4.14 -12.94 4.32
CA SER A 51 4.83 -14.01 3.60
C SER A 51 5.74 -14.78 4.57
N GLY A 52 5.55 -16.09 4.66
CA GLY A 52 6.30 -16.92 5.60
C GLY A 52 5.87 -16.77 7.06
N SER A 53 4.84 -15.96 7.34
CA SER A 53 4.29 -15.74 8.67
C SER A 53 2.91 -16.38 8.77
N LYS A 54 2.49 -16.72 10.01
CA LYS A 54 1.15 -17.22 10.26
C LYS A 54 0.15 -16.10 10.54
N VAL A 55 0.61 -14.85 10.58
CA VAL A 55 -0.23 -13.69 10.87
C VAL A 55 -0.89 -13.22 9.58
N ASP A 56 -2.20 -13.00 9.64
CA ASP A 56 -2.95 -12.41 8.54
C ASP A 56 -2.85 -10.89 8.65
N TRP A 57 -2.10 -10.28 7.75
CA TRP A 57 -1.86 -8.84 7.75
C TRP A 57 -2.85 -8.04 6.88
N ARG A 58 -3.84 -8.70 6.27
CA ARG A 58 -4.76 -8.02 5.35
C ARG A 58 -5.55 -6.91 6.03
N GLU A 59 -6.24 -7.23 7.12
CA GLU A 59 -7.08 -6.25 7.81
C GLU A 59 -6.24 -5.07 8.31
N PHE A 60 -5.11 -5.36 8.93
CA PHE A 60 -4.19 -4.33 9.41
C PHE A 60 -3.73 -3.42 8.26
N THR A 61 -3.34 -4.03 7.13
CA THR A 61 -2.83 -3.29 5.99
C THR A 61 -3.93 -2.42 5.37
N GLU A 62 -5.15 -2.94 5.24
CA GLU A 62 -6.28 -2.16 4.73
C GLU A 62 -6.56 -0.93 5.60
N LYS A 63 -6.53 -1.11 6.91
CA LYS A 63 -6.72 0.01 7.85
C LYS A 63 -5.59 1.04 7.73
N GLN A 64 -4.36 0.58 7.55
CA GLN A 64 -3.21 1.48 7.40
C GLN A 64 -3.30 2.28 6.09
N LEU A 65 -3.69 1.64 5.00
CA LEU A 65 -3.89 2.31 3.71
C LEU A 65 -4.95 3.41 3.83
N ASN A 66 -6.06 3.12 4.51
CA ASN A 66 -7.10 4.11 4.78
C ASN A 66 -6.57 5.25 5.64
N LYS A 67 -5.84 4.94 6.69
CA LYS A 67 -5.28 5.94 7.60
C LYS A 67 -4.36 6.92 6.86
N PHE A 68 -3.56 6.42 5.91
CA PHE A 68 -2.61 7.24 5.17
C PHE A 68 -3.21 7.86 3.91
N GLY A 69 -4.48 7.58 3.62
CA GLY A 69 -5.15 8.16 2.45
C GLY A 69 -4.64 7.60 1.13
N ILE A 70 -4.22 6.34 1.12
CA ILE A 70 -3.74 5.66 -0.09
C ILE A 70 -4.93 4.98 -0.78
N PRO A 71 -5.39 5.47 -1.94
CA PRO A 71 -6.49 4.82 -2.65
C PRO A 71 -5.98 3.60 -3.41
N TYR A 72 -6.85 2.58 -3.54
CA TYR A 72 -6.51 1.39 -4.32
C TYR A 72 -7.78 0.66 -4.73
N ASP A 73 -7.67 -0.16 -5.79
CA ASP A 73 -8.76 -1.02 -6.25
C ASP A 73 -8.54 -2.45 -5.79
N ARG A 74 -7.30 -2.90 -5.71
CA ARG A 74 -6.96 -4.24 -5.23
C ARG A 74 -5.75 -4.19 -4.33
N LEU A 75 -5.78 -5.02 -3.30
CA LEU A 75 -4.65 -5.24 -2.41
C LEU A 75 -4.26 -6.72 -2.50
N LEU A 76 -3.04 -6.97 -2.95
CA LEU A 76 -2.49 -8.32 -3.08
C LEU A 76 -1.47 -8.54 -1.99
N LEU A 77 -1.74 -9.53 -1.13
CA LEU A 77 -0.80 -9.99 -0.13
C LEU A 77 -0.21 -11.32 -0.57
N ASP A 78 1.08 -11.37 -0.56
CA ASP A 78 1.81 -12.55 -1.01
C ASP A 78 1.87 -13.62 0.07
#